data_52930773a7dc9e7fd4787ca975061d9c
#
_entry.id   52930773a7dc9e7fd4787ca975061d9c
#
_cell.length_a   1.000
_cell.length_b   1.000
_cell.length_c   1.000
_cell.angle_alpha   90.00
_cell.angle_beta   90.00
_cell.angle_gamma   90.00
#
_symmetry.space_group_name_H-M   'P 1'
#
loop_
_entity.id
_entity.type
_entity.pdbx_description
1 polymer ?
#
loop_
_entity_poly.entity_id
_entity_poly.type
_entity_poly.pdbx_seq_one_letter_code
_entity_poly.pdbx_strand_id
1 'polypeptide(L)'
;MAERWALILGASSGFGEAAVRALAAAGHPIFGVHLDRRATLGHVEEILGDLERSRRRAKFFNINAADAEKRDAALDEMKQLLGPGEDIGVLLHSLAFGTLRPYTGDDALSEAQMDMTLRVMAHTLVDWTQGLLRRSMMGQGGRIFAMTSSGSTRVIPTYGAVSAAKCALESHCRQLAYELAPLGITVNALRGGVTDTPALRKIPGHEKLIEVAQRRNPHGRLTRPEDVARALVALSSPDTHWVTGNVINVDGGEEITG
;
A
#
# COMPACT_ATOMS: atom_id res chain seq x y z
N MET A 1 23.14 -12.80 -7.83
CA MET A 1 22.56 -12.43 -6.52
C MET A 1 21.23 -13.14 -6.38
N ALA A 2 20.86 -13.56 -5.17
CA ALA A 2 19.54 -14.14 -4.93
C ALA A 2 18.45 -13.08 -5.19
N GLU A 3 17.29 -13.53 -5.68
CA GLU A 3 16.18 -12.62 -5.97
C GLU A 3 15.54 -12.12 -4.67
N ARG A 4 15.16 -10.87 -4.66
CA ARG A 4 14.42 -10.26 -3.54
C ARG A 4 12.97 -10.04 -3.95
N TRP A 5 12.05 -10.66 -3.23
CA TRP A 5 10.62 -10.60 -3.51
C TRP A 5 10.02 -9.26 -3.07
N ALA A 6 8.97 -8.85 -3.77
CA ALA A 6 8.10 -7.77 -3.32
C ALA A 6 6.76 -8.34 -2.83
N LEU A 7 6.37 -7.99 -1.61
CA LEU A 7 5.07 -8.31 -1.02
C LEU A 7 4.17 -7.09 -1.08
N ILE A 8 3.03 -7.20 -1.78
CA ILE A 8 2.09 -6.12 -1.97
C ILE A 8 0.75 -6.48 -1.30
N LEU A 9 0.36 -5.72 -0.28
CA LEU A 9 -0.95 -5.81 0.36
C LEU A 9 -1.91 -4.86 -0.37
N GLY A 10 -2.96 -5.41 -1.00
CA GLY A 10 -3.86 -4.69 -1.89
C GLY A 10 -3.41 -4.74 -3.35
N ALA A 11 -3.00 -5.92 -3.84
CA ALA A 11 -2.31 -6.14 -5.11
C ALA A 11 -3.18 -6.08 -6.37
N SER A 12 -4.52 -6.09 -6.22
CA SER A 12 -5.46 -6.32 -7.35
C SER A 12 -5.99 -5.07 -8.03
N SER A 13 -5.65 -3.87 -7.57
CA SER A 13 -6.15 -2.63 -8.18
C SER A 13 -5.35 -1.39 -7.79
N GLY A 14 -5.54 -0.30 -8.53
CA GLY A 14 -5.02 1.03 -8.22
C GLY A 14 -3.51 1.08 -7.99
N PHE A 15 -3.08 1.70 -6.91
CA PHE A 15 -1.65 1.83 -6.60
C PHE A 15 -0.95 0.49 -6.37
N GLY A 16 -1.67 -0.48 -5.76
CA GLY A 16 -1.11 -1.82 -5.51
C GLY A 16 -0.85 -2.58 -6.81
N GLU A 17 -1.80 -2.59 -7.74
CA GLU A 17 -1.61 -3.21 -9.06
C GLU A 17 -0.48 -2.54 -9.85
N ALA A 18 -0.44 -1.21 -9.88
CA ALA A 18 0.63 -0.48 -10.56
C ALA A 18 2.01 -0.80 -9.95
N ALA A 19 2.09 -0.94 -8.62
CA ALA A 19 3.29 -1.36 -7.93
C ALA A 19 3.69 -2.81 -8.28
N VAL A 20 2.73 -3.75 -8.36
CA VAL A 20 2.97 -5.13 -8.83
C VAL A 20 3.66 -5.11 -10.18
N ARG A 21 3.08 -4.39 -11.15
CA ARG A 21 3.61 -4.33 -12.52
C ARG A 21 4.99 -3.67 -12.58
N ALA A 22 5.19 -2.56 -11.87
CA ALA A 22 6.44 -1.82 -11.90
C ALA A 22 7.58 -2.57 -11.20
N LEU A 23 7.34 -3.17 -10.03
CA LEU A 23 8.35 -3.97 -9.31
C LEU A 23 8.68 -5.27 -10.08
N ALA A 24 7.69 -5.91 -10.70
CA ALA A 24 7.93 -7.05 -11.57
C ALA A 24 8.80 -6.68 -12.77
N ALA A 25 8.54 -5.54 -13.41
CA ALA A 25 9.39 -5.02 -14.50
C ALA A 25 10.81 -4.68 -14.02
N ALA A 26 10.96 -4.21 -12.77
CA ALA A 26 12.26 -3.95 -12.14
C ALA A 26 13.00 -5.22 -11.70
N GLY A 27 12.39 -6.40 -11.85
CA GLY A 27 13.07 -7.66 -11.58
C GLY A 27 12.63 -8.42 -10.35
N HIS A 28 11.71 -7.87 -9.55
CA HIS A 28 11.24 -8.54 -8.34
C HIS A 28 10.22 -9.64 -8.65
N PRO A 29 10.36 -10.85 -8.09
CA PRO A 29 9.24 -11.77 -7.94
C PRO A 29 8.17 -11.16 -7.01
N ILE A 30 6.90 -11.55 -7.18
CA ILE A 30 5.77 -10.87 -6.52
C ILE A 30 4.97 -11.83 -5.64
N PHE A 31 4.80 -11.44 -4.37
CA PHE A 31 3.71 -11.91 -3.53
C PHE A 31 2.62 -10.85 -3.49
N GLY A 32 1.41 -11.20 -3.89
CA GLY A 32 0.24 -10.31 -3.86
C GLY A 32 -0.79 -10.79 -2.84
N VAL A 33 -1.26 -9.90 -1.97
CA VAL A 33 -2.41 -10.15 -1.10
C VAL A 33 -3.56 -9.27 -1.56
N HIS A 34 -4.73 -9.87 -1.75
CA HIS A 34 -5.93 -9.17 -2.20
C HIS A 34 -7.18 -9.77 -1.56
N LEU A 35 -8.30 -9.07 -1.64
CA LEU A 35 -9.60 -9.56 -1.20
C LEU A 35 -10.63 -9.28 -2.28
N ASP A 36 -10.70 -10.17 -3.26
CA ASP A 36 -11.57 -10.06 -4.40
C ASP A 36 -12.71 -11.07 -4.35
N ARG A 37 -13.88 -10.63 -4.81
CA ARG A 37 -15.05 -11.48 -5.01
C ARG A 37 -15.05 -12.05 -6.43
N ARG A 38 -15.87 -13.06 -6.67
CA ARG A 38 -15.98 -13.75 -7.96
C ARG A 38 -16.05 -12.79 -9.17
N ALA A 39 -16.72 -11.66 -9.02
CA ALA A 39 -16.90 -10.68 -10.10
C ALA A 39 -15.59 -9.95 -10.51
N THR A 40 -14.59 -9.90 -9.63
CA THR A 40 -13.31 -9.18 -9.87
C THR A 40 -12.11 -10.12 -10.02
N LEU A 41 -12.29 -11.43 -9.84
CA LEU A 41 -11.20 -12.41 -9.96
C LEU A 41 -10.60 -12.47 -11.36
N GLY A 42 -11.40 -12.28 -12.42
CA GLY A 42 -10.90 -12.27 -13.80
C GLY A 42 -9.80 -11.22 -14.01
N HIS A 43 -9.91 -10.05 -13.38
CA HIS A 43 -8.85 -9.04 -13.44
C HIS A 43 -7.56 -9.48 -12.72
N VAL A 44 -7.69 -10.21 -11.61
CA VAL A 44 -6.53 -10.79 -10.92
C VAL A 44 -5.84 -11.83 -11.79
N GLU A 45 -6.61 -12.66 -12.51
CA GLU A 45 -6.09 -13.64 -13.47
C GLU A 45 -5.36 -12.95 -14.64
N GLU A 46 -5.84 -11.80 -15.12
CA GLU A 46 -5.15 -10.99 -16.14
C GLU A 46 -3.79 -10.49 -15.61
N ILE A 47 -3.74 -9.96 -14.37
CA ILE A 47 -2.47 -9.52 -13.75
C ILE A 47 -1.48 -10.69 -13.68
N LEU A 48 -1.92 -11.85 -13.19
CA LEU A 48 -1.07 -13.03 -13.08
C LEU A 48 -0.58 -13.51 -14.47
N GLY A 49 -1.46 -13.51 -15.48
CA GLY A 49 -1.10 -13.84 -16.86
C GLY A 49 -0.06 -12.87 -17.46
N ASP A 50 -0.12 -11.57 -17.13
CA ASP A 50 0.88 -10.58 -17.54
C ASP A 50 2.24 -10.85 -16.90
N LEU A 51 2.26 -11.22 -15.62
CA LEU A 51 3.48 -11.56 -14.89
C LEU A 51 4.11 -12.85 -15.48
N GLU A 52 3.31 -13.86 -15.77
CA GLU A 52 3.76 -15.11 -16.39
C GLU A 52 4.35 -14.86 -17.78
N ARG A 53 3.66 -14.07 -18.62
CA ARG A 53 4.20 -13.67 -19.96
C ARG A 53 5.54 -12.95 -19.85
N SER A 54 5.73 -12.17 -18.79
CA SER A 54 6.99 -11.49 -18.47
C SER A 54 8.01 -12.40 -17.77
N ARG A 55 7.71 -13.70 -17.62
CA ARG A 55 8.54 -14.69 -16.92
C ARG A 55 8.90 -14.27 -15.49
N ARG A 56 7.97 -13.61 -14.78
CA ARG A 56 8.13 -13.25 -13.37
C ARG A 56 7.43 -14.26 -12.49
N ARG A 57 8.13 -14.75 -11.49
CA ARG A 57 7.51 -15.58 -10.45
C ARG A 57 6.52 -14.73 -9.67
N ALA A 58 5.30 -15.24 -9.50
CA ALA A 58 4.27 -14.58 -8.72
C ALA A 58 3.39 -15.59 -8.01
N LYS A 59 2.94 -15.23 -6.80
CA LYS A 59 1.91 -15.96 -6.06
C LYS A 59 0.98 -14.96 -5.39
N PHE A 60 -0.31 -15.11 -5.64
CA PHE A 60 -1.33 -14.24 -5.04
C PHE A 60 -2.19 -15.02 -4.05
N PHE A 61 -2.59 -14.31 -2.98
CA PHE A 61 -3.39 -14.84 -1.87
C PHE A 61 -4.68 -14.04 -1.76
N ASN A 62 -5.82 -14.68 -2.03
CA ASN A 62 -7.13 -14.05 -1.89
C ASN A 62 -7.61 -14.19 -0.45
N ILE A 63 -7.15 -13.32 0.42
CA ILE A 63 -7.41 -13.33 1.86
C ILE A 63 -7.68 -11.92 2.40
N ASN A 64 -8.42 -11.84 3.51
CA ASN A 64 -8.46 -10.60 4.30
C ASN A 64 -7.11 -10.40 5.00
N ALA A 65 -6.38 -9.36 4.64
CA ALA A 65 -5.07 -9.02 5.20
C ALA A 65 -5.11 -8.76 6.72
N ALA A 66 -6.27 -8.42 7.28
CA ALA A 66 -6.47 -8.19 8.71
C ALA A 66 -6.83 -9.47 9.51
N ASP A 67 -7.07 -10.58 8.85
CA ASP A 67 -7.33 -11.88 9.45
C ASP A 67 -5.98 -12.49 9.89
N ALA A 68 -5.80 -12.68 11.19
CA ALA A 68 -4.53 -13.13 11.74
C ALA A 68 -4.15 -14.55 11.30
N GLU A 69 -5.12 -15.48 11.30
CA GLU A 69 -4.87 -16.87 10.93
C GLU A 69 -4.51 -16.99 9.45
N LYS A 70 -5.27 -16.32 8.57
CA LYS A 70 -5.01 -16.33 7.14
C LYS A 70 -3.69 -15.63 6.78
N ARG A 71 -3.36 -14.52 7.48
CA ARG A 71 -2.06 -13.87 7.32
C ARG A 71 -0.92 -14.81 7.69
N ASP A 72 -0.99 -15.46 8.86
CA ASP A 72 0.07 -16.35 9.32
C ASP A 72 0.23 -17.56 8.41
N ALA A 73 -0.86 -18.19 7.96
CA ALA A 73 -0.82 -19.25 6.96
C ALA A 73 -0.19 -18.79 5.62
N ALA A 74 -0.56 -17.59 5.13
CA ALA A 74 0.03 -17.04 3.91
C ALA A 74 1.53 -16.76 4.07
N LEU A 75 1.96 -16.23 5.22
CA LEU A 75 3.38 -15.99 5.50
C LEU A 75 4.18 -17.31 5.59
N ASP A 76 3.59 -18.37 6.14
CA ASP A 76 4.22 -19.69 6.18
C ASP A 76 4.36 -20.29 4.79
N GLU A 77 3.34 -20.17 3.92
CA GLU A 77 3.43 -20.58 2.51
C GLU A 77 4.45 -19.75 1.75
N MET A 78 4.47 -18.41 1.92
CA MET A 78 5.50 -17.54 1.32
C MET A 78 6.91 -18.00 1.73
N LYS A 79 7.12 -18.32 3.01
CA LYS A 79 8.41 -18.80 3.52
C LYS A 79 8.88 -20.07 2.83
N GLN A 80 7.95 -20.98 2.54
CA GLN A 80 8.24 -22.23 1.81
C GLN A 80 8.58 -22.01 0.33
N LEU A 81 8.03 -20.94 -0.27
CA LEU A 81 8.26 -20.59 -1.67
C LEU A 81 9.56 -19.82 -1.91
N LEU A 82 10.15 -19.25 -0.86
CA LEU A 82 11.46 -18.58 -0.95
C LEU A 82 12.57 -19.62 -1.18
N GLY A 83 13.36 -19.40 -2.22
CA GLY A 83 14.56 -20.20 -2.49
C GLY A 83 15.72 -19.87 -1.54
N PRO A 84 16.81 -20.62 -1.62
CA PRO A 84 17.99 -20.37 -0.80
C PRO A 84 18.55 -18.96 -1.01
N GLY A 85 18.65 -18.18 0.08
CA GLY A 85 19.15 -16.80 0.06
C GLY A 85 18.14 -15.75 -0.42
N GLU A 86 16.93 -16.15 -0.81
CA GLU A 86 15.86 -15.21 -1.15
C GLU A 86 15.17 -14.66 0.09
N ASP A 87 14.75 -13.41 0.01
CA ASP A 87 14.03 -12.71 1.06
C ASP A 87 12.95 -11.75 0.47
N ILE A 88 12.21 -11.11 1.35
CA ILE A 88 11.31 -10.01 0.97
C ILE A 88 12.11 -8.70 1.01
N GLY A 89 12.42 -8.18 -0.17
CA GLY A 89 13.12 -6.90 -0.33
C GLY A 89 12.23 -5.69 -0.17
N VAL A 90 10.95 -5.81 -0.57
CA VAL A 90 9.97 -4.72 -0.54
C VAL A 90 8.67 -5.21 0.09
N LEU A 91 8.12 -4.45 1.04
CA LEU A 91 6.75 -4.56 1.51
C LEU A 91 6.00 -3.27 1.14
N LEU A 92 4.90 -3.38 0.41
CA LEU A 92 3.97 -2.27 0.18
C LEU A 92 2.63 -2.54 0.86
N HIS A 93 2.22 -1.66 1.75
CA HIS A 93 0.88 -1.61 2.32
C HIS A 93 0.01 -0.63 1.52
N SER A 94 -0.87 -1.16 0.67
CA SER A 94 -1.78 -0.39 -0.19
C SER A 94 -3.25 -0.77 0.04
N LEU A 95 -3.63 -0.94 1.30
CA LEU A 95 -5.01 -1.28 1.66
C LEU A 95 -5.88 -0.03 1.75
N ALA A 96 -7.03 -0.07 1.08
CA ALA A 96 -8.00 1.02 1.02
C ALA A 96 -9.42 0.47 1.24
N PHE A 97 -9.67 -0.04 2.44
CA PHE A 97 -10.96 -0.58 2.85
C PHE A 97 -11.36 0.02 4.19
N GLY A 98 -12.10 1.13 4.14
CA GLY A 98 -12.57 1.86 5.32
C GLY A 98 -14.00 2.38 5.15
N THR A 99 -14.63 2.75 6.26
CA THR A 99 -15.99 3.29 6.28
C THR A 99 -15.98 4.78 5.98
N LEU A 100 -16.87 5.19 5.08
CA LEU A 100 -17.09 6.58 4.67
C LEU A 100 -18.43 7.05 5.22
N ARG A 101 -18.46 7.47 6.49
CA ARG A 101 -19.62 7.97 7.21
C ARG A 101 -19.27 9.18 8.09
N PRO A 102 -20.21 10.07 8.37
CA PRO A 102 -20.00 11.17 9.31
C PRO A 102 -19.76 10.64 10.72
N TYR A 103 -19.14 11.44 11.58
CA TYR A 103 -18.97 11.10 13.01
C TYR A 103 -20.23 11.32 13.83
N THR A 104 -21.12 12.18 13.36
CA THR A 104 -22.33 12.61 14.10
C THR A 104 -23.56 12.54 13.21
N GLY A 105 -24.74 12.54 13.82
CA GLY A 105 -26.05 12.45 13.14
C GLY A 105 -26.56 11.02 13.04
N ASP A 106 -27.70 10.85 12.35
CA ASP A 106 -28.43 9.56 12.28
C ASP A 106 -27.65 8.48 11.53
N ASP A 107 -26.80 8.88 10.59
CA ASP A 107 -25.92 8.00 9.80
C ASP A 107 -24.49 7.92 10.36
N ALA A 108 -24.30 8.24 11.64
CA ALA A 108 -22.99 8.25 12.27
C ALA A 108 -22.25 6.90 12.15
N LEU A 109 -20.93 7.01 12.06
CA LEU A 109 -20.01 5.90 12.13
C LEU A 109 -20.17 5.13 13.45
N SER A 110 -20.27 3.80 13.40
CA SER A 110 -20.26 2.97 14.61
C SER A 110 -18.82 2.69 15.07
N GLU A 111 -18.67 2.34 16.37
CA GLU A 111 -17.39 1.92 16.96
C GLU A 111 -16.75 0.77 16.17
N ALA A 112 -17.51 -0.29 15.87
CA ALA A 112 -17.02 -1.43 15.09
C ALA A 112 -16.53 -1.05 13.68
N GLN A 113 -17.15 -0.05 13.04
CA GLN A 113 -16.71 0.46 11.74
C GLN A 113 -15.42 1.27 11.86
N MET A 114 -15.24 2.04 12.96
CA MET A 114 -14.00 2.73 13.25
C MET A 114 -12.86 1.74 13.46
N ASP A 115 -13.07 0.77 14.34
CA ASP A 115 -12.08 -0.27 14.66
C ASP A 115 -11.66 -1.07 13.42
N MET A 116 -12.63 -1.50 12.62
CA MET A 116 -12.37 -2.20 11.35
C MET A 116 -11.54 -1.33 10.41
N THR A 117 -11.85 -0.04 10.28
CA THR A 117 -11.11 0.88 9.38
C THR A 117 -9.67 1.06 9.85
N LEU A 118 -9.45 1.34 11.14
CA LEU A 118 -8.11 1.43 11.74
C LEU A 118 -7.34 0.12 11.60
N ARG A 119 -8.00 -1.00 11.91
CA ARG A 119 -7.40 -2.32 11.82
C ARG A 119 -6.88 -2.62 10.43
N VAL A 120 -7.73 -2.46 9.40
CA VAL A 120 -7.37 -2.80 8.02
C VAL A 120 -6.38 -1.80 7.42
N MET A 121 -6.60 -0.49 7.63
CA MET A 121 -5.86 0.54 6.89
C MET A 121 -4.62 1.07 7.63
N ALA A 122 -4.40 0.67 8.89
CA ALA A 122 -3.25 1.10 9.66
C ALA A 122 -2.52 -0.06 10.35
N HIS A 123 -3.19 -0.79 11.25
CA HIS A 123 -2.51 -1.72 12.15
C HIS A 123 -1.94 -2.94 11.41
N THR A 124 -2.55 -3.37 10.31
CA THR A 124 -2.04 -4.47 9.48
C THR A 124 -0.61 -4.24 8.97
N LEU A 125 -0.16 -2.98 8.79
CA LEU A 125 1.24 -2.70 8.46
C LEU A 125 2.18 -3.28 9.52
N VAL A 126 1.88 -3.04 10.80
CA VAL A 126 2.67 -3.55 11.92
C VAL A 126 2.62 -5.07 11.98
N ASP A 127 1.42 -5.65 11.85
CA ASP A 127 1.24 -7.10 11.93
C ASP A 127 2.02 -7.87 10.86
N TRP A 128 1.94 -7.41 9.59
CA TRP A 128 2.68 -8.02 8.49
C TRP A 128 4.18 -7.84 8.65
N THR A 129 4.64 -6.65 9.07
CA THR A 129 6.05 -6.41 9.36
C THR A 129 6.58 -7.35 10.45
N GLN A 130 5.87 -7.47 11.57
CA GLN A 130 6.23 -8.40 12.63
C GLN A 130 6.21 -9.86 12.15
N GLY A 131 5.24 -10.22 11.32
CA GLY A 131 5.13 -11.55 10.73
C GLY A 131 6.34 -11.92 9.87
N LEU A 132 6.83 -10.98 9.05
CA LEU A 132 8.02 -11.14 8.23
C LEU A 132 9.29 -11.27 9.09
N LEU A 133 9.44 -10.42 10.10
CA LEU A 133 10.60 -10.42 10.98
C LEU A 133 10.70 -11.70 11.82
N ARG A 134 9.59 -12.13 12.42
CA ARG A 134 9.56 -13.40 13.20
C ARG A 134 9.96 -14.62 12.38
N ARG A 135 9.74 -14.59 11.06
CA ARG A 135 10.11 -15.68 10.14
C ARG A 135 11.46 -15.46 9.45
N SER A 136 12.19 -14.39 9.81
CA SER A 136 13.44 -14.01 9.15
C SER A 136 13.31 -13.93 7.63
N MET A 137 12.19 -13.34 7.16
CA MET A 137 11.89 -13.17 5.73
C MET A 137 12.27 -11.78 5.20
N MET A 138 12.62 -10.84 6.07
CA MET A 138 13.09 -9.51 5.69
C MET A 138 14.25 -9.12 6.61
N GLY A 139 15.28 -8.49 6.05
CA GLY A 139 16.47 -8.06 6.77
C GLY A 139 17.16 -6.88 6.10
N GLN A 140 18.49 -6.84 6.19
CA GLN A 140 19.34 -5.77 5.66
C GLN A 140 18.94 -5.36 4.24
N GLY A 141 18.73 -4.06 4.03
CA GLY A 141 18.31 -3.52 2.75
C GLY A 141 16.83 -3.68 2.46
N GLY A 142 16.01 -4.13 3.42
CA GLY A 142 14.55 -4.18 3.31
C GLY A 142 13.94 -2.78 3.18
N ARG A 143 12.85 -2.67 2.42
CA ARG A 143 12.11 -1.43 2.17
C ARG A 143 10.64 -1.65 2.48
N ILE A 144 10.10 -0.84 3.38
CA ILE A 144 8.67 -0.88 3.73
C ILE A 144 8.03 0.43 3.31
N PHE A 145 6.95 0.33 2.56
CA PHE A 145 6.17 1.47 2.11
C PHE A 145 4.71 1.32 2.51
N ALA A 146 4.06 2.45 2.79
CA ALA A 146 2.63 2.49 3.06
C ALA A 146 1.97 3.61 2.26
N MET A 147 0.86 3.30 1.59
CA MET A 147 0.08 4.31 0.87
C MET A 147 -0.74 5.14 1.84
N THR A 148 -0.43 6.44 1.93
CA THR A 148 -1.21 7.43 2.67
C THR A 148 -1.97 8.37 1.74
N SER A 149 -2.58 9.40 2.26
CA SER A 149 -3.45 10.33 1.55
C SER A 149 -3.37 11.73 2.15
N SER A 150 -3.63 12.77 1.36
CA SER A 150 -3.82 14.14 1.86
C SER A 150 -4.95 14.25 2.90
N GLY A 151 -5.87 13.27 2.93
CA GLY A 151 -6.88 13.15 3.96
C GLY A 151 -6.35 12.91 5.38
N SER A 152 -5.05 12.61 5.57
CA SER A 152 -4.41 12.61 6.90
C SER A 152 -4.22 14.02 7.48
N THR A 153 -4.18 15.05 6.62
CA THR A 153 -3.95 16.46 7.00
C THR A 153 -5.10 17.38 6.64
N ARG A 154 -6.02 16.93 5.79
CA ARG A 154 -7.16 17.71 5.29
C ARG A 154 -8.48 17.08 5.68
N VAL A 155 -9.50 17.92 5.87
CA VAL A 155 -10.86 17.46 6.13
C VAL A 155 -11.58 17.21 4.81
N ILE A 156 -12.07 15.99 4.64
CA ILE A 156 -12.92 15.57 3.53
C ILE A 156 -14.24 15.06 4.14
N PRO A 157 -15.41 15.49 3.67
CA PRO A 157 -16.69 15.02 4.18
C PRO A 157 -16.77 13.49 4.23
N THR A 158 -17.28 12.92 5.30
CA THR A 158 -17.43 11.47 5.54
C THR A 158 -16.13 10.64 5.62
N TYR A 159 -14.98 11.29 5.48
CA TYR A 159 -13.67 10.61 5.40
C TYR A 159 -12.98 10.43 6.77
N GLY A 160 -13.63 10.82 7.87
CA GLY A 160 -13.03 10.92 9.20
C GLY A 160 -12.35 9.63 9.66
N ALA A 161 -13.00 8.46 9.55
CA ALA A 161 -12.40 7.19 9.94
C ALA A 161 -11.16 6.84 9.11
N VAL A 162 -11.21 7.08 7.81
CA VAL A 162 -10.07 6.84 6.89
C VAL A 162 -8.95 7.85 7.19
N SER A 163 -9.27 9.12 7.46
CA SER A 163 -8.31 10.14 7.90
C SER A 163 -7.55 9.69 9.16
N ALA A 164 -8.28 9.28 10.21
CA ALA A 164 -7.70 8.76 11.44
C ALA A 164 -6.78 7.55 11.18
N ALA A 165 -7.21 6.62 10.33
CA ALA A 165 -6.41 5.46 9.95
C ALA A 165 -5.12 5.88 9.20
N LYS A 166 -5.17 6.88 8.31
CA LYS A 166 -3.97 7.37 7.61
C LYS A 166 -3.02 8.11 8.56
N CYS A 167 -3.51 8.86 9.53
CA CYS A 167 -2.68 9.44 10.61
C CYS A 167 -1.98 8.35 11.42
N ALA A 168 -2.72 7.31 11.82
CA ALA A 168 -2.17 6.17 12.54
C ALA A 168 -1.11 5.41 11.69
N LEU A 169 -1.39 5.20 10.40
CA LEU A 169 -0.46 4.56 9.46
C LEU A 169 0.86 5.34 9.34
N GLU A 170 0.80 6.67 9.19
CA GLU A 170 1.98 7.53 9.15
C GLU A 170 2.77 7.50 10.48
N SER A 171 2.07 7.41 11.61
CA SER A 171 2.69 7.22 12.92
C SER A 171 3.39 5.87 13.02
N HIS A 172 2.77 4.78 12.55
CA HIS A 172 3.40 3.46 12.48
C HIS A 172 4.64 3.46 11.59
N CYS A 173 4.61 4.16 10.45
CA CYS A 173 5.78 4.28 9.59
C CYS A 173 6.97 4.91 10.34
N ARG A 174 6.75 5.99 11.09
CA ARG A 174 7.82 6.64 11.88
C ARG A 174 8.36 5.72 12.97
N GLN A 175 7.49 5.04 13.72
CA GLN A 175 7.90 4.14 14.79
C GLN A 175 8.67 2.95 14.24
N LEU A 176 8.17 2.31 13.17
CA LEU A 176 8.87 1.20 12.51
C LEU A 176 10.22 1.64 11.91
N ALA A 177 10.30 2.85 11.34
CA ALA A 177 11.56 3.39 10.82
C ALA A 177 12.64 3.48 11.92
N TYR A 178 12.24 3.91 13.11
CA TYR A 178 13.15 3.99 14.27
C TYR A 178 13.57 2.59 14.76
N GLU A 179 12.60 1.69 14.95
CA GLU A 179 12.86 0.35 15.51
C GLU A 179 13.63 -0.56 14.54
N LEU A 180 13.44 -0.40 13.24
CA LEU A 180 14.05 -1.26 12.22
C LEU A 180 15.37 -0.70 11.65
N ALA A 181 15.77 0.51 12.02
CA ALA A 181 17.03 1.10 11.59
C ALA A 181 18.26 0.21 11.93
N PRO A 182 18.37 -0.41 13.13
CA PRO A 182 19.47 -1.32 13.43
C PRO A 182 19.55 -2.56 12.54
N LEU A 183 18.42 -2.94 11.92
CA LEU A 183 18.31 -4.06 10.98
C LEU A 183 18.61 -3.62 9.52
N GLY A 184 18.88 -2.33 9.28
CA GLY A 184 19.09 -1.78 7.94
C GLY A 184 17.84 -1.77 7.06
N ILE A 185 16.66 -1.72 7.67
CA ILE A 185 15.35 -1.65 6.98
C ILE A 185 14.85 -0.21 7.04
N THR A 186 14.37 0.32 5.93
CA THR A 186 13.75 1.66 5.87
C THR A 186 12.24 1.58 5.74
N VAL A 187 11.54 2.58 6.30
CA VAL A 187 10.08 2.64 6.29
C VAL A 187 9.62 4.05 5.92
N ASN A 188 8.82 4.19 4.87
CA ASN A 188 8.29 5.48 4.43
C ASN A 188 6.80 5.35 4.04
N ALA A 189 6.05 6.41 4.25
CA ALA A 189 4.72 6.56 3.68
C ALA A 189 4.81 7.30 2.33
N LEU A 190 4.08 6.82 1.32
CA LEU A 190 3.93 7.50 0.02
C LEU A 190 2.55 8.13 -0.05
N ARG A 191 2.51 9.44 -0.29
CA ARG A 191 1.28 10.20 -0.48
C ARG A 191 1.10 10.49 -1.96
N GLY A 192 0.23 9.72 -2.62
CA GLY A 192 -0.21 10.03 -3.98
C GLY A 192 -1.16 11.23 -3.99
N GLY A 193 -1.16 12.02 -5.05
CA GLY A 193 -2.21 12.99 -5.34
C GLY A 193 -3.55 12.31 -5.63
N VAL A 194 -4.59 13.10 -5.85
CA VAL A 194 -5.89 12.57 -6.25
C VAL A 194 -5.73 11.75 -7.53
N THR A 195 -6.16 10.50 -7.47
CA THR A 195 -5.96 9.49 -8.51
C THR A 195 -7.27 8.77 -8.75
N ASP A 196 -7.71 8.68 -10.00
CA ASP A 196 -8.94 7.96 -10.36
C ASP A 196 -8.74 6.45 -10.16
N THR A 197 -9.17 5.96 -9.02
CA THR A 197 -9.06 4.57 -8.59
C THR A 197 -10.42 4.05 -8.12
N PRO A 198 -10.63 2.72 -8.07
CA PRO A 198 -11.83 2.16 -7.47
C PRO A 198 -12.10 2.61 -6.03
N ALA A 199 -11.04 2.93 -5.27
CA ALA A 199 -11.15 3.46 -3.92
C ALA A 199 -11.66 4.91 -3.90
N LEU A 200 -11.15 5.78 -4.79
CA LEU A 200 -11.62 7.16 -4.91
C LEU A 200 -13.09 7.22 -5.30
N ARG A 201 -13.52 6.40 -6.26
CA ARG A 201 -14.90 6.37 -6.76
C ARG A 201 -15.95 5.99 -5.71
N LYS A 202 -15.55 5.46 -4.56
CA LYS A 202 -16.43 5.18 -3.42
C LYS A 202 -16.66 6.41 -2.54
N ILE A 203 -15.85 7.47 -2.68
CA ILE A 203 -15.98 8.70 -1.88
C ILE A 203 -17.15 9.51 -2.44
N PRO A 204 -18.16 9.85 -1.62
CA PRO A 204 -19.25 10.73 -2.06
C PRO A 204 -18.71 12.08 -2.58
N GLY A 205 -19.12 12.49 -3.77
CA GLY A 205 -18.66 13.73 -4.40
C GLY A 205 -17.23 13.67 -4.97
N HIS A 206 -16.76 12.47 -5.29
CA HIS A 206 -15.42 12.25 -5.88
C HIS A 206 -15.21 13.01 -7.20
N GLU A 207 -16.25 13.23 -7.99
CA GLU A 207 -16.16 14.00 -9.24
C GLU A 207 -15.64 15.43 -8.98
N LYS A 208 -16.15 16.08 -7.92
CA LYS A 208 -15.69 17.40 -7.51
C LYS A 208 -14.25 17.36 -6.99
N LEU A 209 -13.87 16.30 -6.29
CA LEU A 209 -12.46 16.12 -5.86
C LEU A 209 -11.54 16.00 -7.07
N ILE A 210 -11.94 15.23 -8.08
CA ILE A 210 -11.20 15.09 -9.35
C ILE A 210 -11.03 16.45 -10.04
N GLU A 211 -12.12 17.20 -10.23
CA GLU A 211 -12.09 18.52 -10.89
C GLU A 211 -11.16 19.50 -10.16
N VAL A 212 -11.29 19.58 -8.83
CA VAL A 212 -10.47 20.47 -8.00
C VAL A 212 -9.00 20.07 -8.07
N ALA A 213 -8.69 18.78 -7.94
CA ALA A 213 -7.32 18.29 -7.97
C ALA A 213 -6.66 18.52 -9.33
N GLN A 214 -7.38 18.28 -10.43
CA GLN A 214 -6.86 18.52 -11.77
C GLN A 214 -6.53 20.00 -12.02
N ARG A 215 -7.35 20.90 -11.49
CA ARG A 215 -7.12 22.35 -11.59
C ARG A 215 -5.98 22.83 -10.69
N ARG A 216 -5.83 22.23 -9.51
CA ARG A 216 -4.78 22.57 -8.53
C ARG A 216 -3.42 22.02 -8.92
N ASN A 217 -3.37 20.86 -9.57
CA ASN A 217 -2.11 20.22 -9.90
C ASN A 217 -1.32 21.08 -10.92
N PRO A 218 -0.08 21.51 -10.61
CA PRO A 218 0.72 22.34 -11.51
C PRO A 218 0.94 21.73 -12.89
N HIS A 219 0.88 20.40 -13.01
CA HIS A 219 1.00 19.69 -14.28
C HIS A 219 -0.33 19.57 -15.06
N GLY A 220 -1.44 20.15 -14.57
CA GLY A 220 -2.75 20.14 -15.23
C GLY A 220 -3.39 18.77 -15.40
N ARG A 221 -2.95 17.78 -14.65
CA ARG A 221 -3.49 16.42 -14.68
C ARG A 221 -3.53 15.77 -13.28
N LEU A 222 -4.35 14.76 -13.15
CA LEU A 222 -4.34 13.92 -11.95
C LEU A 222 -3.05 13.08 -11.87
N THR A 223 -2.69 12.71 -10.66
CA THR A 223 -1.70 11.64 -10.42
C THR A 223 -2.24 10.33 -10.99
N ARG A 224 -1.35 9.54 -11.58
CA ARG A 224 -1.66 8.19 -12.07
C ARG A 224 -1.00 7.15 -11.15
N PRO A 225 -1.60 5.96 -11.01
CA PRO A 225 -0.98 4.88 -10.23
C PRO A 225 0.46 4.60 -10.62
N GLU A 226 0.80 4.70 -11.93
CA GLU A 226 2.13 4.49 -12.47
C GLU A 226 3.15 5.55 -12.03
N ASP A 227 2.71 6.78 -11.73
CA ASP A 227 3.60 7.83 -11.22
C ASP A 227 4.13 7.43 -9.83
N VAL A 228 3.24 6.94 -8.97
CA VAL A 228 3.59 6.44 -7.64
C VAL A 228 4.40 5.15 -7.71
N ALA A 229 4.04 4.24 -8.61
CA ALA A 229 4.76 2.98 -8.79
C ALA A 229 6.20 3.19 -9.26
N ARG A 230 6.46 4.15 -10.15
CA ARG A 230 7.82 4.53 -10.57
C ARG A 230 8.64 5.13 -9.41
N ALA A 231 8.02 5.99 -8.61
CA ALA A 231 8.67 6.52 -7.40
C ALA A 231 8.99 5.41 -6.39
N LEU A 232 8.07 4.47 -6.19
CA LEU A 232 8.28 3.29 -5.35
C LEU A 232 9.50 2.47 -5.81
N VAL A 233 9.61 2.18 -7.11
CA VAL A 233 10.75 1.45 -7.66
C VAL A 233 12.06 2.21 -7.41
N ALA A 234 12.10 3.52 -7.67
CA ALA A 234 13.27 4.34 -7.42
C ALA A 234 13.67 4.34 -5.93
N LEU A 235 12.69 4.46 -5.03
CA LEU A 235 12.90 4.42 -3.58
C LEU A 235 13.23 3.02 -3.04
N SER A 236 13.06 1.97 -3.85
CA SER A 236 13.47 0.61 -3.52
C SER A 236 14.95 0.34 -3.84
N SER A 237 15.63 1.27 -4.55
CA SER A 237 17.06 1.18 -4.84
C SER A 237 17.91 1.15 -3.55
N PRO A 238 19.05 0.43 -3.55
CA PRO A 238 20.05 0.54 -2.49
C PRO A 238 20.55 1.97 -2.24
N ASP A 239 20.56 2.81 -3.28
CA ASP A 239 21.06 4.20 -3.20
C ASP A 239 20.19 5.12 -2.33
N THR A 240 18.94 4.71 -2.05
CA THR A 240 18.01 5.45 -1.20
C THR A 240 17.94 4.95 0.25
N HIS A 241 18.93 4.17 0.68
CA HIS A 241 18.95 3.54 2.01
C HIS A 241 18.90 4.53 3.18
N TRP A 242 19.21 5.81 2.95
CA TRP A 242 19.18 6.86 3.97
C TRP A 242 17.84 7.60 4.06
N VAL A 243 16.86 7.22 3.20
CA VAL A 243 15.51 7.80 3.19
C VAL A 243 14.59 6.93 4.05
N THR A 244 14.27 7.38 5.27
CA THR A 244 13.42 6.64 6.21
C THR A 244 12.63 7.58 7.13
N GLY A 245 11.46 7.14 7.60
CA GLY A 245 10.61 7.87 8.54
C GLY A 245 9.79 9.01 7.92
N ASN A 246 9.72 9.09 6.59
CA ASN A 246 9.11 10.22 5.88
C ASN A 246 7.69 9.93 5.40
N VAL A 247 6.94 11.01 5.19
CA VAL A 247 5.78 11.04 4.29
C VAL A 247 6.26 11.74 3.01
N ILE A 248 6.36 10.98 1.93
CA ILE A 248 6.91 11.43 0.65
C ILE A 248 5.73 11.70 -0.31
N ASN A 249 5.57 12.96 -0.74
CA ASN A 249 4.57 13.31 -1.72
C ASN A 249 4.99 12.85 -3.12
N VAL A 250 4.10 12.14 -3.80
CA VAL A 250 4.21 11.72 -5.20
C VAL A 250 2.93 12.17 -5.90
N ASP A 251 2.74 13.47 -6.01
CA ASP A 251 1.47 14.11 -6.34
C ASP A 251 1.59 15.20 -7.42
N GLY A 252 2.78 15.36 -8.03
CA GLY A 252 3.03 16.38 -9.02
C GLY A 252 2.92 17.81 -8.47
N GLY A 253 3.08 17.99 -7.15
CA GLY A 253 2.99 19.30 -6.50
C GLY A 253 1.55 19.70 -6.13
N GLU A 254 0.58 18.79 -6.18
CA GLU A 254 -0.82 19.06 -5.81
C GLU A 254 -0.96 19.59 -4.37
N GLU A 255 -0.16 19.06 -3.44
CA GLU A 255 -0.27 19.40 -2.01
C GLU A 255 0.24 20.79 -1.67
N ILE A 256 1.21 21.33 -2.43
CA ILE A 256 1.80 22.64 -2.17
C ILE A 256 1.04 23.81 -2.82
N THR A 257 0.03 23.52 -3.62
CA THR A 257 -0.84 24.55 -4.24
C THR A 257 -2.09 24.77 -3.39
N GLY A 258 -2.53 26.04 -3.28
CA GLY A 258 -3.68 26.51 -2.50
C GLY A 258 -5.05 26.10 -3.03
#